data_b94b136bc207f10b78ff96f0df14c15d
#
_entry.id   b94b136bc207f10b78ff96f0df14c15d
#
_cell.length_a   1.000
_cell.length_b   1.000
_cell.length_c   1.000
_cell.angle_alpha   90.00
_cell.angle_beta   90.00
_cell.angle_gamma   90.00
#
_symmetry.space_group_name_H-M   'P 1'
#
loop_
_entity.id
_entity.type
_entity.pdbx_description
1 polymer ?
#
loop_
_entity_poly.entity_id
_entity_poly.type
_entity_poly.pdbx_seq_one_letter_code
_entity_poly.pdbx_strand_id
1 'polypeptide(L)'
;MGTWIALLRGVNVGGITIRSAELRELFGSLGFEGVRTVLASGNVAFEAEAQGAAAERRLKARIEAALSERFGYEAWIVLCSRERLEQIVEAFPFDAEREGWHPYVLFASDPAPLVELLEAAPSLDPADETIAPGEQVVYWHCRRAVGIDSAFSKLVAKARFKPTTTNRNLRTLQKLLK
;
A
#
# COMPACT_ATOMS: atom_id res chain seq x y z
N MET A 1 -6.61 -9.91 -20.13
CA MET A 1 -6.67 -10.16 -18.67
C MET A 1 -5.31 -9.92 -18.07
N GLY A 2 -5.23 -9.18 -17.00
CA GLY A 2 -3.98 -8.88 -16.33
C GLY A 2 -4.07 -9.09 -14.83
N THR A 3 -2.91 -9.23 -14.18
CA THR A 3 -2.80 -9.35 -12.74
C THR A 3 -2.82 -7.97 -12.10
N TRP A 4 -3.70 -7.79 -11.14
CA TRP A 4 -3.89 -6.55 -10.39
C TRP A 4 -3.57 -6.78 -8.91
N ILE A 5 -3.12 -5.72 -8.27
CA ILE A 5 -2.85 -5.71 -6.83
C ILE A 5 -3.71 -4.64 -6.18
N ALA A 6 -4.45 -5.04 -5.15
CA ALA A 6 -5.21 -4.15 -4.29
C ALA A 6 -4.57 -4.11 -2.91
N LEU A 7 -4.22 -2.92 -2.45
CA LEU A 7 -3.73 -2.68 -1.10
C LEU A 7 -4.82 -1.96 -0.32
N LEU A 8 -5.40 -2.64 0.65
CA LEU A 8 -6.47 -2.09 1.47
C LEU A 8 -5.90 -1.17 2.56
N ARG A 9 -6.59 -0.08 2.79
CA ARG A 9 -6.24 0.87 3.84
C ARG A 9 -7.11 0.64 5.07
N GLY A 10 -6.53 0.75 6.25
CA GLY A 10 -7.26 0.72 7.53
C GLY A 10 -7.82 -0.64 7.94
N VAL A 11 -7.28 -1.73 7.37
CA VAL A 11 -7.70 -3.10 7.68
C VAL A 11 -6.73 -3.71 8.69
N ASN A 12 -7.30 -4.36 9.71
CA ASN A 12 -6.55 -5.05 10.78
C ASN A 12 -5.64 -4.12 11.61
N VAL A 13 -5.94 -2.83 11.60
CA VAL A 13 -5.22 -1.81 12.39
C VAL A 13 -6.25 -0.93 13.10
N GLY A 14 -6.65 -1.33 14.29
CA GLY A 14 -7.42 -0.46 15.19
C GLY A 14 -8.88 -0.20 14.82
N GLY A 15 -9.59 -1.13 14.18
CA GLY A 15 -11.02 -0.92 13.92
C GLY A 15 -11.67 -2.04 13.12
N ILE A 16 -11.29 -2.22 11.87
CA ILE A 16 -11.90 -3.24 11.00
C ILE A 16 -10.99 -4.45 10.90
N THR A 17 -11.53 -5.62 11.24
CA THR A 17 -10.86 -6.90 11.06
C THR A 17 -11.47 -7.63 9.87
N ILE A 18 -10.65 -7.93 8.88
CA ILE A 18 -11.04 -8.73 7.72
C ILE A 18 -10.11 -9.94 7.64
N ARG A 19 -10.70 -11.12 7.66
CA ARG A 19 -9.92 -12.37 7.50
C ARG A 19 -9.54 -12.56 6.03
N SER A 20 -8.40 -13.14 5.79
CA SER A 20 -7.93 -13.45 4.42
C SER A 20 -8.93 -14.31 3.65
N ALA A 21 -9.59 -15.27 4.32
CA ALA A 21 -10.61 -16.11 3.69
C ALA A 21 -11.83 -15.31 3.22
N GLU A 22 -12.31 -14.37 4.05
CA GLU A 22 -13.44 -13.49 3.70
C GLU A 22 -13.09 -12.55 2.54
N LEU A 23 -11.85 -12.08 2.51
CA LEU A 23 -11.35 -11.22 1.45
C LEU A 23 -11.26 -11.98 0.12
N ARG A 24 -10.74 -13.20 0.14
CA ARG A 24 -10.71 -14.07 -1.06
C ARG A 24 -12.12 -14.39 -1.54
N GLU A 25 -13.05 -14.67 -0.64
CA GLU A 25 -14.45 -14.93 -0.97
C GLU A 25 -15.09 -13.72 -1.65
N LEU A 26 -14.89 -12.53 -1.11
CA LEU A 26 -15.45 -11.30 -1.68
C LEU A 26 -14.91 -11.05 -3.09
N PHE A 27 -13.61 -11.13 -3.29
CA PHE A 27 -12.99 -10.92 -4.62
C PHE A 27 -13.45 -11.98 -5.62
N GLY A 28 -13.57 -13.23 -5.20
CA GLY A 28 -14.13 -14.30 -6.02
C GLY A 28 -15.59 -14.06 -6.40
N SER A 29 -16.41 -13.54 -5.48
CA SER A 29 -17.82 -13.21 -5.75
C SER A 29 -17.97 -12.05 -6.75
N LEU A 30 -16.96 -11.22 -6.92
CA LEU A 30 -16.91 -10.17 -7.93
C LEU A 30 -16.54 -10.70 -9.34
N GLY A 31 -16.28 -12.00 -9.46
CA GLY A 31 -15.91 -12.63 -10.72
C GLY A 31 -14.41 -12.57 -11.05
N PHE A 32 -13.59 -12.19 -10.10
CA PHE A 32 -12.14 -12.18 -10.31
C PHE A 32 -11.55 -13.58 -10.15
N GLU A 33 -10.54 -13.88 -10.94
CA GLU A 33 -9.82 -15.16 -10.91
C GLU A 33 -8.47 -15.02 -10.23
N GLY A 34 -7.83 -16.14 -9.91
CA GLY A 34 -6.48 -16.16 -9.36
C GLY A 34 -6.31 -15.36 -8.05
N VAL A 35 -7.38 -15.23 -7.27
CA VAL A 35 -7.37 -14.41 -6.04
C VAL A 35 -6.43 -15.00 -5.00
N ARG A 36 -5.48 -14.19 -4.57
CA ARG A 36 -4.46 -14.57 -3.60
C ARG A 36 -4.24 -13.45 -2.61
N THR A 37 -4.17 -13.77 -1.33
CA THR A 37 -3.88 -12.81 -0.26
C THR A 37 -2.48 -13.06 0.30
N VAL A 38 -1.83 -11.98 0.74
CA VAL A 38 -0.50 -12.02 1.36
C VAL A 38 -0.56 -11.29 2.69
N LEU A 39 -0.26 -12.00 3.76
CA LEU A 39 -0.33 -11.51 5.14
C LEU A 39 -1.73 -11.01 5.53
N ALA A 40 -1.88 -10.58 6.79
CA ALA A 40 -3.18 -10.15 7.33
C ALA A 40 -3.52 -8.68 7.11
N SER A 41 -2.69 -7.92 6.39
CA SER A 41 -2.80 -6.47 6.29
C SER A 41 -3.54 -5.96 5.04
N GLY A 42 -4.38 -6.81 4.42
CA GLY A 42 -5.19 -6.39 3.29
C GLY A 42 -4.41 -6.25 1.98
N ASN A 43 -3.69 -7.29 1.61
CA ASN A 43 -2.93 -7.34 0.37
C ASN A 43 -3.51 -8.43 -0.52
N VAL A 44 -4.05 -8.05 -1.68
CA VAL A 44 -4.72 -8.99 -2.59
C VAL A 44 -4.15 -8.88 -4.00
N ALA A 45 -3.78 -10.01 -4.58
CA ALA A 45 -3.47 -10.13 -6.00
C ALA A 45 -4.62 -10.91 -6.67
N PHE A 46 -5.04 -10.49 -7.85
CA PHE A 46 -6.16 -11.10 -8.57
C PHE A 46 -6.05 -10.81 -10.07
N GLU A 47 -6.79 -11.55 -10.86
CA GLU A 47 -6.86 -11.35 -12.30
C GLU A 47 -8.17 -10.68 -12.69
N ALA A 48 -8.08 -9.65 -13.51
CA ALA A 48 -9.23 -8.91 -14.01
C ALA A 48 -8.91 -8.23 -15.35
N GLU A 49 -9.96 -7.92 -16.10
CA GLU A 49 -9.83 -7.11 -17.32
C GLU A 49 -10.07 -5.65 -16.98
N ALA A 50 -9.03 -4.85 -17.17
CA ALA A 50 -9.14 -3.40 -17.11
C ALA A 50 -8.05 -2.79 -17.98
N GLN A 51 -8.45 -2.04 -19.00
CA GLN A 51 -7.52 -1.36 -19.89
C GLN A 51 -7.83 0.13 -19.91
N GLY A 52 -6.80 0.92 -19.62
CA GLY A 52 -6.89 2.36 -19.58
C GLY A 52 -7.43 2.93 -18.25
N ALA A 53 -7.15 4.20 -18.03
CA ALA A 53 -7.42 4.89 -16.77
C ALA A 53 -8.89 4.84 -16.34
N ALA A 54 -9.83 4.92 -17.29
CA ALA A 54 -11.25 4.87 -16.97
C ALA A 54 -11.69 3.47 -16.46
N ALA A 55 -11.15 2.41 -17.07
CA ALA A 55 -11.45 1.04 -16.64
C ALA A 55 -10.83 0.74 -15.26
N GLU A 56 -9.62 1.24 -15.01
CA GLU A 56 -8.98 1.13 -13.70
C GLU A 56 -9.78 1.83 -12.61
N ARG A 57 -10.27 3.05 -12.88
CA ARG A 57 -11.11 3.78 -11.92
C ARG A 57 -12.41 3.03 -11.62
N ARG A 58 -13.04 2.42 -12.64
CA ARG A 58 -14.25 1.61 -12.44
C ARG A 58 -13.97 0.35 -11.63
N LEU A 59 -12.86 -0.31 -11.91
CA LEU A 59 -12.43 -1.50 -11.16
C LEU A 59 -12.19 -1.15 -9.69
N LYS A 60 -11.45 -0.07 -9.43
CA LYS A 60 -11.20 0.44 -8.08
C LYS A 60 -12.51 0.75 -7.35
N ALA A 61 -13.39 1.52 -7.96
CA ALA A 61 -14.67 1.91 -7.37
C ALA A 61 -15.56 0.69 -7.05
N ARG A 62 -15.58 -0.30 -7.93
CA ARG A 62 -16.32 -1.54 -7.74
C ARG A 62 -15.82 -2.34 -6.53
N ILE A 63 -14.51 -2.44 -6.38
CA ILE A 63 -13.90 -3.13 -5.23
C ILE A 63 -14.17 -2.38 -3.93
N GLU A 64 -13.99 -1.06 -3.94
CA GLU A 64 -14.26 -0.22 -2.76
C GLU A 64 -15.73 -0.30 -2.31
N ALA A 65 -16.65 -0.25 -3.24
CA ALA A 65 -18.09 -0.39 -2.94
C ALA A 65 -18.41 -1.76 -2.31
N ALA A 66 -17.85 -2.83 -2.86
CA ALA A 66 -18.06 -4.18 -2.34
C ALA A 66 -17.47 -4.37 -0.94
N LEU A 67 -16.30 -3.83 -0.69
CA LEU A 67 -15.66 -3.84 0.63
C LEU A 67 -16.49 -3.06 1.66
N SER A 68 -16.95 -1.89 1.30
CA SER A 68 -17.77 -1.04 2.17
C SER A 68 -19.10 -1.69 2.52
N GLU A 69 -19.75 -2.29 1.55
CA GLU A 69 -21.02 -3.00 1.74
C GLU A 69 -20.85 -4.24 2.62
N ARG A 70 -19.83 -5.06 2.34
CA ARG A 70 -19.62 -6.32 3.07
C ARG A 70 -19.15 -6.11 4.50
N PHE A 71 -18.26 -5.16 4.75
CA PHE A 71 -17.57 -5.02 6.03
C PHE A 71 -17.96 -3.77 6.83
N GLY A 72 -18.86 -2.93 6.29
CA GLY A 72 -19.45 -1.81 7.01
C GLY A 72 -18.50 -0.69 7.38
N TYR A 73 -17.57 -0.32 6.50
CA TYR A 73 -16.65 0.80 6.71
C TYR A 73 -16.44 1.58 5.41
N GLU A 74 -15.86 2.76 5.51
CA GLU A 74 -15.50 3.56 4.34
C GLU A 74 -14.20 3.02 3.74
N ALA A 75 -14.32 2.14 2.76
CA ALA A 75 -13.19 1.50 2.13
C ALA A 75 -12.59 2.34 1.03
N TRP A 76 -11.25 2.43 1.01
CA TRP A 76 -10.53 2.78 -0.20
C TRP A 76 -9.30 1.88 -0.34
N ILE A 77 -8.85 1.72 -1.56
CA ILE A 77 -7.71 0.86 -1.89
C ILE A 77 -6.71 1.63 -2.75
N VAL A 78 -5.48 1.17 -2.73
CA VAL A 78 -4.53 1.44 -3.81
C VAL A 78 -4.66 0.29 -4.79
N LEU A 79 -4.93 0.60 -6.05
CA LEU A 79 -5.01 -0.38 -7.13
C LEU A 79 -3.89 -0.12 -8.11
N CYS A 80 -3.10 -1.14 -8.41
CA CYS A 80 -2.08 -1.04 -9.45
C CYS A 80 -1.93 -2.36 -10.21
N SER A 81 -1.47 -2.28 -11.45
CA SER A 81 -1.11 -3.46 -12.22
C SER A 81 0.15 -4.12 -11.65
N ARG A 82 0.32 -5.41 -11.94
CA ARG A 82 1.53 -6.14 -11.57
C ARG A 82 2.80 -5.46 -12.09
N GLU A 83 2.79 -5.05 -13.35
CA GLU A 83 3.93 -4.42 -14.01
C GLU A 83 4.33 -3.13 -13.29
N ARG A 84 3.34 -2.33 -12.90
CA ARG A 84 3.60 -1.11 -12.16
C ARG A 84 4.18 -1.39 -10.78
N LEU A 85 3.65 -2.38 -10.07
CA LEU A 85 4.20 -2.77 -8.77
C LEU A 85 5.63 -3.28 -8.90
N GLU A 86 5.94 -4.05 -9.95
CA GLU A 86 7.30 -4.49 -10.25
C GLU A 86 8.25 -3.29 -10.41
N GLN A 87 7.85 -2.29 -11.19
CA GLN A 87 8.63 -1.06 -11.38
C GLN A 87 8.87 -0.31 -10.07
N ILE A 88 7.84 -0.20 -9.22
CA ILE A 88 7.94 0.45 -7.91
C ILE A 88 8.94 -0.30 -7.02
N VAL A 89 8.86 -1.61 -6.97
CA VAL A 89 9.75 -2.46 -6.15
C VAL A 89 11.20 -2.37 -6.64
N GLU A 90 11.41 -2.45 -7.95
CA GLU A 90 12.73 -2.38 -8.55
C GLU A 90 13.42 -1.02 -8.37
N ALA A 91 12.63 0.04 -8.31
CA ALA A 91 13.13 1.41 -8.15
C ALA A 91 13.43 1.80 -6.69
N PHE A 92 13.27 0.89 -5.73
CA PHE A 92 13.59 1.17 -4.33
C PHE A 92 15.05 1.61 -4.21
N PRO A 93 15.33 2.85 -3.73
CA PRO A 93 16.65 3.46 -3.89
C PRO A 93 17.64 3.17 -2.77
N PHE A 94 17.22 2.43 -1.74
CA PHE A 94 18.06 2.14 -0.57
C PHE A 94 18.46 0.65 -0.54
N ASP A 95 19.37 0.31 0.38
CA ASP A 95 19.72 -1.10 0.61
C ASP A 95 18.62 -1.83 1.38
N ALA A 96 17.76 -2.54 0.64
CA ALA A 96 16.64 -3.28 1.19
C ALA A 96 17.06 -4.40 2.14
N GLU A 97 18.30 -4.88 2.03
CA GLU A 97 18.83 -5.98 2.85
C GLU A 97 19.64 -5.47 4.06
N ARG A 98 19.70 -4.16 4.27
CA ARG A 98 20.43 -3.59 5.42
C ARG A 98 19.89 -4.14 6.72
N GLU A 99 20.76 -4.80 7.48
CA GLU A 99 20.42 -5.39 8.76
C GLU A 99 19.96 -4.32 9.77
N GLY A 100 18.86 -4.62 10.49
CA GLY A 100 18.30 -3.70 11.47
C GLY A 100 17.48 -2.55 10.89
N TRP A 101 17.18 -2.58 9.59
CA TRP A 101 16.37 -1.56 8.92
C TRP A 101 15.14 -2.16 8.24
N HIS A 102 14.08 -1.37 8.14
CA HIS A 102 12.86 -1.71 7.41
C HIS A 102 12.78 -0.94 6.09
N PRO A 103 12.63 -1.63 4.97
CA PRO A 103 12.33 -1.00 3.69
C PRO A 103 10.82 -0.85 3.53
N TYR A 104 10.34 0.38 3.42
CA TYR A 104 8.92 0.68 3.26
C TYR A 104 8.62 1.43 1.97
N VAL A 105 7.41 1.22 1.46
CA VAL A 105 6.82 2.00 0.37
C VAL A 105 5.51 2.57 0.86
N LEU A 106 5.39 3.89 0.82
CA LEU A 106 4.19 4.62 1.22
C LEU A 106 3.40 5.01 -0.02
N PHE A 107 2.16 4.55 -0.08
CA PHE A 107 1.19 4.87 -1.13
C PHE A 107 0.21 5.93 -0.63
N ALA A 108 -0.39 6.67 -1.54
CA ALA A 108 -1.44 7.64 -1.20
C ALA A 108 -2.58 7.60 -2.21
N SER A 109 -3.75 8.09 -1.79
CA SER A 109 -4.94 8.18 -2.64
C SER A 109 -4.79 9.20 -3.77
N ASP A 110 -3.95 10.23 -3.58
CA ASP A 110 -3.59 11.22 -4.58
C ASP A 110 -2.15 11.74 -4.36
N PRO A 111 -1.55 12.50 -5.32
CA PRO A 111 -0.16 12.93 -5.22
C PRO A 111 0.14 13.99 -4.16
N ALA A 112 -0.82 14.81 -3.79
CA ALA A 112 -0.58 15.97 -2.91
C ALA A 112 -0.01 15.59 -1.53
N PRO A 113 -0.53 14.59 -0.81
CA PRO A 113 0.07 14.16 0.46
C PRO A 113 1.51 13.70 0.33
N LEU A 114 1.86 13.04 -0.77
CA LEU A 114 3.22 12.54 -0.99
C LEU A 114 4.22 13.69 -1.20
N VAL A 115 3.84 14.71 -1.96
CA VAL A 115 4.67 15.90 -2.16
C VAL A 115 4.93 16.60 -0.83
N GLU A 116 3.90 16.77 -0.02
CA GLU A 116 4.01 17.40 1.28
C GLU A 116 4.89 16.60 2.25
N LEU A 117 4.74 15.28 2.27
CA LEU A 117 5.58 14.40 3.10
C LEU A 117 7.05 14.44 2.71
N LEU A 118 7.36 14.58 1.43
CA LEU A 118 8.73 14.67 0.93
C LEU A 118 9.45 15.95 1.39
N GLU A 119 8.71 17.00 1.73
CA GLU A 119 9.29 18.23 2.29
C GLU A 119 9.99 18.00 3.64
N ALA A 120 9.66 16.91 4.32
CA ALA A 120 10.29 16.55 5.59
C ALA A 120 11.70 15.95 5.41
N ALA A 121 12.09 15.53 4.22
CA ALA A 121 13.35 14.83 3.99
C ALA A 121 14.58 15.53 4.58
N PRO A 122 14.79 16.85 4.40
CA PRO A 122 15.96 17.52 4.97
C PRO A 122 16.01 17.58 6.49
N SER A 123 14.86 17.42 7.16
CA SER A 123 14.76 17.48 8.62
C SER A 123 14.92 16.14 9.31
N LEU A 124 14.96 15.04 8.55
CA LEU A 124 15.11 13.69 9.11
C LEU A 124 16.56 13.40 9.44
N ASP A 125 16.78 12.69 10.54
CA ASP A 125 18.13 12.22 10.92
C ASP A 125 18.46 10.97 10.09
N PRO A 126 19.47 11.02 9.20
CA PRO A 126 19.84 9.88 8.36
C PRO A 126 20.40 8.69 9.16
N ALA A 127 20.76 8.87 10.42
CA ALA A 127 21.11 7.77 11.31
C ALA A 127 19.89 6.90 11.68
N ASP A 128 18.69 7.46 11.61
CA ASP A 128 17.47 6.79 11.98
C ASP A 128 16.58 6.45 10.79
N GLU A 129 16.53 7.31 9.77
CA GLU A 129 15.65 7.12 8.61
C GLU A 129 15.99 8.03 7.45
N THR A 130 15.58 7.60 6.27
CA THR A 130 15.66 8.38 5.03
C THR A 130 14.40 8.15 4.19
N ILE A 131 14.01 9.15 3.42
CA ILE A 131 12.92 9.05 2.45
C ILE A 131 13.38 9.52 1.07
N ALA A 132 12.72 9.02 0.03
CA ALA A 132 13.01 9.42 -1.35
C ALA A 132 11.72 9.36 -2.18
N PRO A 133 11.61 10.20 -3.22
CA PRO A 133 10.46 10.16 -4.12
C PRO A 133 10.50 8.94 -5.04
N GLY A 134 9.30 8.42 -5.34
CA GLY A 134 9.07 7.44 -6.38
C GLY A 134 7.87 7.83 -7.21
N GLU A 135 7.51 7.02 -8.19
CA GLU A 135 6.35 7.26 -9.02
C GLU A 135 5.06 6.97 -8.24
N GLN A 136 4.40 8.02 -7.75
CA GLN A 136 3.19 7.98 -6.93
C GLN A 136 3.37 7.26 -5.60
N VAL A 137 4.60 7.19 -5.10
CA VAL A 137 4.94 6.62 -3.80
C VAL A 137 6.04 7.44 -3.14
N VAL A 138 6.22 7.26 -1.85
CA VAL A 138 7.41 7.69 -1.12
C VAL A 138 8.11 6.43 -0.61
N TYR A 139 9.38 6.29 -0.93
CA TYR A 139 10.22 5.24 -0.36
C TYR A 139 10.72 5.69 1.01
N TRP A 140 10.65 4.79 1.98
CA TRP A 140 11.04 5.07 3.34
C TRP A 140 11.88 3.93 3.89
N HIS A 141 13.07 4.27 4.37
CA HIS A 141 14.01 3.32 4.96
C HIS A 141 14.24 3.72 6.41
N CYS A 142 13.81 2.88 7.35
CA CYS A 142 13.75 3.22 8.77
C CYS A 142 14.49 2.19 9.62
N ARG A 143 15.31 2.68 10.55
CA ARG A 143 15.97 1.82 11.53
C ARG A 143 14.95 1.17 12.46
N ARG A 144 15.02 -0.13 12.59
CA ARG A 144 14.05 -0.96 13.34
C ARG A 144 13.90 -0.50 14.78
N ALA A 145 15.01 -0.13 15.43
CA ALA A 145 15.02 0.27 16.83
C ALA A 145 14.25 1.57 17.10
N VAL A 146 14.08 2.43 16.08
CA VAL A 146 13.30 3.68 16.20
C VAL A 146 11.82 3.43 15.94
N GLY A 147 11.50 2.63 14.92
CA GLY A 147 10.14 2.18 14.62
C GLY A 147 9.13 3.32 14.55
N ILE A 148 8.02 3.15 15.27
CA ILE A 148 6.92 4.12 15.32
C ILE A 148 7.31 5.44 16.00
N ASP A 149 8.43 5.50 16.70
CA ASP A 149 8.92 6.71 17.37
C ASP A 149 9.73 7.60 16.43
N SER A 150 9.98 7.18 15.19
CA SER A 150 10.68 7.99 14.21
C SER A 150 9.91 9.26 13.86
N ALA A 151 10.63 10.30 13.47
CA ALA A 151 10.02 11.58 13.09
C ALA A 151 9.06 11.44 11.91
N PHE A 152 9.42 10.64 10.89
CA PHE A 152 8.57 10.41 9.73
C PHE A 152 7.34 9.57 10.07
N SER A 153 7.47 8.54 10.90
CA SER A 153 6.33 7.76 11.38
C SER A 153 5.29 8.63 12.09
N LYS A 154 5.75 9.51 12.97
CA LYS A 154 4.88 10.47 13.67
C LYS A 154 4.22 11.45 12.72
N LEU A 155 4.92 11.90 11.68
CA LEU A 155 4.37 12.80 10.67
C LEU A 155 3.25 12.11 9.88
N VAL A 156 3.48 10.90 9.38
CA VAL A 156 2.50 10.13 8.62
C VAL A 156 1.26 9.78 9.47
N ALA A 157 1.43 9.62 10.77
CA ALA A 157 0.33 9.33 11.70
C ALA A 157 -0.57 10.53 11.99
N LYS A 158 -0.20 11.75 11.58
CA LYS A 158 -1.03 12.93 11.78
C LYS A 158 -2.37 12.79 11.04
N ALA A 159 -3.42 13.41 11.61
CA ALA A 159 -4.79 13.30 11.13
C ALA A 159 -4.96 13.67 9.64
N ARG A 160 -4.15 14.57 9.12
CA ARG A 160 -4.22 15.00 7.71
C ARG A 160 -3.61 14.00 6.72
N PHE A 161 -2.73 13.10 7.17
CA PHE A 161 -2.08 12.10 6.32
C PHE A 161 -2.64 10.69 6.52
N LYS A 162 -2.97 10.35 7.76
CA LYS A 162 -3.44 9.01 8.11
C LYS A 162 -4.60 8.49 7.26
N PRO A 163 -5.64 9.29 6.93
CA PRO A 163 -6.74 8.80 6.12
C PRO A 163 -6.40 8.58 4.63
N THR A 164 -5.33 9.19 4.14
CA THR A 164 -5.01 9.24 2.70
C THR A 164 -3.80 8.43 2.31
N THR A 165 -3.11 7.80 3.26
CA THR A 165 -1.88 7.04 3.02
C THR A 165 -2.00 5.61 3.53
N THR A 166 -1.23 4.72 2.91
CA THR A 166 -1.05 3.35 3.38
C THR A 166 0.39 2.90 3.15
N ASN A 167 0.98 2.27 4.14
CA ASN A 167 2.38 1.85 4.13
C ASN A 167 2.50 0.34 3.97
N ARG A 168 3.46 -0.12 3.19
CA ARG A 168 3.76 -1.54 3.01
C ARG A 168 5.26 -1.79 3.10
N ASN A 169 5.62 -2.85 3.80
CA ASN A 169 7.00 -3.33 3.74
C ASN A 169 7.31 -3.84 2.34
N LEU A 170 8.49 -3.50 1.82
CA LEU A 170 8.93 -3.90 0.48
C LEU A 170 8.86 -5.42 0.27
N ARG A 171 9.18 -6.20 1.30
CA ARG A 171 9.12 -7.67 1.25
C ARG A 171 7.69 -8.20 1.06
N THR A 172 6.69 -7.50 1.60
CA THR A 172 5.28 -7.82 1.36
C THR A 172 4.92 -7.62 -0.10
N LEU A 173 5.37 -6.51 -0.69
CA LEU A 173 5.15 -6.24 -2.11
C LEU A 173 5.85 -7.28 -2.99
N GLN A 174 7.05 -7.67 -2.65
CA GLN A 174 7.78 -8.74 -3.35
C GLN A 174 7.03 -10.08 -3.31
N LYS A 175 6.40 -10.41 -2.18
CA LYS A 175 5.57 -11.62 -2.04
C LYS A 175 4.32 -11.56 -2.91
N LEU A 176 3.72 -10.38 -3.08
CA LEU A 176 2.58 -10.18 -3.98
C LEU A 176 2.94 -10.43 -5.44
N LEU A 177 4.19 -10.24 -5.82
CA LEU A 177 4.70 -10.42 -7.18
C LEU A 177 5.09 -11.88 -7.49
N LYS A 178 5.17 -12.75 -6.51
CA LYS A 178 5.45 -14.19 -6.69
C LYS A 178 4.19 -14.95 -7.10
#